data_476f9ad9f240835f03ad5f0b2f2572a9
#
_entry.id   476f9ad9f240835f03ad5f0b2f2572a9
#
_cell.length_a   1.000
_cell.length_b   1.000
_cell.length_c   1.000
_cell.angle_alpha   90.00
_cell.angle_beta   90.00
_cell.angle_gamma   90.00
#
_symmetry.space_group_name_H-M   'P 1'
#
loop_
_entity.id
_entity.type
_entity.pdbx_description
1 polymer ?
#
loop_
_entity_poly.entity_id
_entity_poly.type
_entity_poly.pdbx_seq_one_letter_code
_entity_poly.pdbx_strand_id
1 'polypeptide(L)'
;MLFDLKNDMEEIWKTVKGYNGYYQVSNTGKVRNPNKVLTPNVGIKNGYVYVTLRKDKRLLHRIVAETFIPNPFNKPEVDHINGIRTDNNVCNLRWVTRTENNNNPITKSRFSKSAKGKVINAETKKRMSMSRKGEKHPMYNKKHSSFSKRKMSITHSIPVVQFGLQMNYIAEFESAKVVSLETQVAASSINACTLGKRKTAGGYI
;
A
#
# COMPACT_ATOMS: atom_id res chain seq x y z
N MET A 1 -25.35 7.08 -22.07
CA MET A 1 -25.49 5.63 -22.29
C MET A 1 -24.17 5.00 -21.87
N LEU A 2 -24.03 4.64 -20.61
CA LEU A 2 -22.84 3.93 -20.09
C LEU A 2 -23.02 2.46 -20.44
N PHE A 3 -22.25 1.98 -21.41
CA PHE A 3 -22.18 0.57 -21.74
C PHE A 3 -21.62 -0.21 -20.52
N ASP A 4 -22.41 -1.10 -20.00
CA ASP A 4 -22.07 -2.02 -18.90
C ASP A 4 -21.13 -3.10 -19.46
N LEU A 5 -19.81 -2.81 -19.46
CA LEU A 5 -18.75 -3.69 -19.96
C LEU A 5 -18.55 -4.96 -19.10
N LYS A 6 -19.51 -5.32 -18.26
CA LYS A 6 -19.39 -6.43 -17.31
C LYS A 6 -19.86 -7.80 -17.83
N ASN A 7 -20.40 -7.92 -19.04
CA ASN A 7 -21.17 -9.12 -19.36
C ASN A 7 -20.79 -9.93 -20.63
N ASP A 8 -19.67 -9.66 -21.30
CA ASP A 8 -19.33 -10.40 -22.53
C ASP A 8 -18.01 -11.17 -22.48
N MET A 9 -17.52 -11.55 -21.31
CA MET A 9 -16.41 -12.50 -21.27
C MET A 9 -16.96 -13.93 -21.37
N GLU A 10 -16.70 -14.59 -22.50
CA GLU A 10 -16.97 -16.01 -22.68
C GLU A 10 -16.44 -16.81 -21.47
N GLU A 11 -17.25 -17.71 -20.92
CA GLU A 11 -16.88 -18.51 -19.77
C GLU A 11 -15.93 -19.64 -20.21
N ILE A 12 -14.66 -19.50 -19.87
CA ILE A 12 -13.59 -20.44 -20.21
C ILE A 12 -13.35 -21.39 -19.04
N TRP A 13 -13.36 -22.69 -19.32
CA TRP A 13 -13.11 -23.74 -18.33
C TRP A 13 -11.74 -24.37 -18.52
N LYS A 14 -10.97 -24.53 -17.45
CA LYS A 14 -9.68 -25.23 -17.44
C LYS A 14 -9.62 -26.24 -16.30
N THR A 15 -8.80 -27.28 -16.49
CA THR A 15 -8.61 -28.33 -15.49
C THR A 15 -7.87 -27.81 -14.25
N VAL A 16 -8.33 -28.22 -13.08
CA VAL A 16 -7.69 -27.92 -11.80
C VAL A 16 -6.50 -28.86 -11.61
N LYS A 17 -5.33 -28.30 -11.37
CA LYS A 17 -4.08 -29.07 -11.18
C LYS A 17 -4.18 -29.99 -9.97
N GLY A 18 -3.66 -31.21 -10.09
CA GLY A 18 -3.61 -32.20 -8.99
C GLY A 18 -4.82 -33.10 -8.85
N TYR A 19 -5.79 -33.05 -9.78
CA TYR A 19 -7.01 -33.88 -9.73
C TYR A 19 -7.27 -34.68 -11.00
N ASN A 20 -6.24 -34.96 -11.79
CA ASN A 20 -6.30 -35.80 -13.00
C ASN A 20 -7.44 -35.43 -13.96
N GLY A 21 -7.69 -34.14 -14.15
CA GLY A 21 -8.74 -33.64 -15.03
C GLY A 21 -10.18 -33.74 -14.48
N TYR A 22 -10.39 -34.31 -13.29
CA TYR A 22 -11.73 -34.52 -12.74
C TYR A 22 -12.47 -33.23 -12.39
N TYR A 23 -11.76 -32.19 -11.99
CA TYR A 23 -12.34 -30.89 -11.72
C TYR A 23 -11.90 -29.84 -12.72
N GLN A 24 -12.82 -28.98 -13.08
CA GLN A 24 -12.54 -27.78 -13.89
C GLN A 24 -12.97 -26.52 -13.13
N VAL A 25 -12.28 -25.44 -13.36
CA VAL A 25 -12.58 -24.12 -12.85
C VAL A 25 -12.75 -23.14 -14.02
N SER A 26 -13.71 -22.20 -13.89
CA SER A 26 -13.92 -21.17 -14.89
C SER A 26 -13.17 -19.87 -14.53
N ASN A 27 -12.93 -19.04 -15.56
CA ASN A 27 -12.41 -17.69 -15.42
C ASN A 27 -13.34 -16.77 -14.59
N THR A 28 -14.61 -17.14 -14.42
CA THR A 28 -15.61 -16.43 -13.59
C THR A 28 -15.66 -16.92 -12.14
N GLY A 29 -14.83 -17.94 -11.79
CA GLY A 29 -14.78 -18.48 -10.43
C GLY A 29 -15.83 -19.53 -10.10
N LYS A 30 -16.36 -20.25 -11.10
CA LYS A 30 -17.18 -21.45 -10.89
C LYS A 30 -16.30 -22.70 -10.93
N VAL A 31 -16.70 -23.75 -10.22
CA VAL A 31 -16.02 -25.05 -10.24
C VAL A 31 -17.00 -26.14 -10.60
N ARG A 32 -16.61 -27.09 -11.43
CA ARG A 32 -17.44 -28.23 -11.81
C ARG A 32 -16.66 -29.55 -11.80
N ASN A 33 -17.37 -30.62 -11.65
CA ASN A 33 -16.96 -31.98 -11.97
C ASN A 33 -17.79 -32.51 -13.15
N PRO A 34 -17.58 -33.73 -13.67
CA PRO A 34 -18.35 -34.27 -14.78
C PRO A 34 -19.88 -34.29 -14.57
N ASN A 35 -20.32 -34.34 -13.32
CA ASN A 35 -21.72 -34.49 -12.98
C ASN A 35 -22.47 -33.19 -12.70
N LYS A 36 -21.75 -32.15 -12.16
CA LYS A 36 -22.42 -30.91 -11.74
C LYS A 36 -21.45 -29.76 -11.49
N VAL A 37 -21.99 -28.55 -11.50
CA VAL A 37 -21.33 -27.37 -10.93
C VAL A 37 -21.39 -27.45 -9.41
N LEU A 38 -20.27 -27.25 -8.75
CA LEU A 38 -20.16 -27.30 -7.29
C LEU A 38 -20.63 -25.99 -6.68
N THR A 39 -21.37 -26.09 -5.57
CA THR A 39 -21.76 -24.93 -4.78
C THR A 39 -20.58 -24.54 -3.86
N PRO A 40 -20.00 -23.35 -4.01
CA PRO A 40 -18.95 -22.89 -3.13
C PRO A 40 -19.50 -22.43 -1.78
N ASN A 41 -18.67 -22.50 -0.74
CA ASN A 41 -19.02 -22.04 0.60
C ASN A 41 -18.25 -20.75 0.94
N VAL A 42 -18.90 -19.86 1.67
CA VAL A 42 -18.24 -18.64 2.18
C VAL A 42 -17.79 -18.85 3.62
N GLY A 43 -16.53 -18.59 3.91
CA GLY A 43 -15.99 -18.73 5.26
C GLY A 43 -16.54 -17.67 6.22
N ILE A 44 -17.20 -18.11 7.28
CA ILE A 44 -17.90 -17.25 8.27
C ILE A 44 -16.93 -16.21 8.90
N LYS A 45 -15.71 -16.64 9.24
CA LYS A 45 -14.75 -15.76 9.94
C LYS A 45 -13.99 -14.79 9.01
N ASN A 46 -13.71 -15.21 7.80
CA ASN A 46 -12.78 -14.47 6.93
C ASN A 46 -13.41 -14.03 5.59
N GLY A 47 -14.63 -14.45 5.28
CA GLY A 47 -15.36 -14.08 4.06
C GLY A 47 -14.77 -14.60 2.75
N TYR A 48 -13.74 -15.46 2.79
CA TYR A 48 -13.23 -16.11 1.59
C TYR A 48 -14.09 -17.24 1.12
N VAL A 49 -14.20 -17.39 -0.19
CA VAL A 49 -14.92 -18.50 -0.82
C VAL A 49 -14.02 -19.71 -0.93
N TYR A 50 -14.55 -20.88 -0.60
CA TYR A 50 -13.83 -22.14 -0.74
C TYR A 50 -14.73 -23.22 -1.35
N VAL A 51 -14.10 -24.20 -1.94
CA VAL A 51 -14.76 -25.43 -2.43
C VAL A 51 -14.08 -26.65 -1.84
N THR A 52 -14.83 -27.74 -1.66
CA THR A 52 -14.30 -29.03 -1.23
C THR A 52 -14.11 -29.90 -2.45
N LEU A 53 -12.86 -30.21 -2.81
CA LEU A 53 -12.49 -31.09 -3.91
C LEU A 53 -12.05 -32.42 -3.32
N ARG A 54 -12.84 -33.49 -3.52
CA ARG A 54 -12.73 -34.74 -2.75
C ARG A 54 -12.80 -34.44 -1.25
N LYS A 55 -11.69 -34.56 -0.53
CA LYS A 55 -11.58 -34.26 0.92
C LYS A 55 -10.83 -32.95 1.18
N ASP A 56 -10.28 -32.28 0.14
CA ASP A 56 -9.46 -31.10 0.27
C ASP A 56 -10.30 -29.83 0.21
N LYS A 57 -10.22 -29.03 1.25
CA LYS A 57 -10.81 -27.69 1.29
C LYS A 57 -9.86 -26.68 0.64
N ARG A 58 -10.22 -26.15 -0.52
CA ARG A 58 -9.38 -25.23 -1.29
C ARG A 58 -10.05 -23.86 -1.43
N LEU A 59 -9.24 -22.81 -1.28
CA LEU A 59 -9.69 -21.42 -1.51
C LEU A 59 -9.90 -21.18 -3.00
N LEU A 60 -11.09 -20.71 -3.38
CA LEU A 60 -11.51 -20.59 -4.79
C LEU A 60 -10.63 -19.61 -5.57
N HIS A 61 -10.34 -18.42 -5.01
CA HIS A 61 -9.45 -17.44 -5.66
C HIS A 61 -8.05 -18.01 -5.96
N ARG A 62 -7.53 -18.91 -5.10
CA ARG A 62 -6.23 -19.56 -5.36
C ARG A 62 -6.33 -20.54 -6.51
N ILE A 63 -7.40 -21.35 -6.57
CA ILE A 63 -7.62 -22.29 -7.69
C ILE A 63 -7.70 -21.52 -9.01
N VAL A 64 -8.46 -20.43 -9.05
CA VAL A 64 -8.57 -19.58 -10.26
C VAL A 64 -7.21 -18.99 -10.63
N ALA A 65 -6.50 -18.39 -9.68
CA ALA A 65 -5.20 -17.78 -9.93
C ALA A 65 -4.17 -18.82 -10.40
N GLU A 66 -4.07 -19.98 -9.75
CA GLU A 66 -3.16 -21.07 -10.12
C GLU A 66 -3.44 -21.64 -11.54
N THR A 67 -4.69 -21.53 -11.98
CA THR A 67 -5.12 -22.09 -13.28
C THR A 67 -5.03 -21.09 -14.43
N PHE A 68 -5.28 -19.81 -14.17
CA PHE A 68 -5.42 -18.80 -15.22
C PHE A 68 -4.34 -17.73 -15.23
N ILE A 69 -3.69 -17.44 -14.10
CA ILE A 69 -2.79 -16.29 -13.96
C ILE A 69 -1.34 -16.80 -13.84
N PRO A 70 -0.46 -16.51 -14.81
CA PRO A 70 0.96 -16.83 -14.70
C PRO A 70 1.60 -16.19 -13.46
N ASN A 71 2.48 -16.94 -12.80
CA ASN A 71 3.23 -16.47 -11.63
C ASN A 71 4.74 -16.68 -11.79
N PRO A 72 5.39 -15.96 -12.74
CA PRO A 72 6.81 -16.17 -13.06
C PRO A 72 7.75 -15.80 -11.90
N PHE A 73 7.28 -14.95 -10.98
CA PHE A 73 8.07 -14.51 -9.81
C PHE A 73 7.75 -15.28 -8.53
N ASN A 74 6.99 -16.37 -8.60
CA ASN A 74 6.60 -17.19 -7.44
C ASN A 74 6.03 -16.37 -6.27
N LYS A 75 5.23 -15.35 -6.55
CA LYS A 75 4.60 -14.53 -5.51
C LYS A 75 3.65 -15.37 -4.65
N PRO A 76 3.71 -15.29 -3.30
CA PRO A 76 3.04 -16.25 -2.42
C PRO A 76 1.54 -16.00 -2.20
N GLU A 77 1.06 -14.78 -2.43
CA GLU A 77 -0.31 -14.39 -2.10
C GLU A 77 -1.13 -14.06 -3.35
N VAL A 78 -2.45 -14.29 -3.27
CA VAL A 78 -3.42 -13.83 -4.27
C VAL A 78 -4.27 -12.75 -3.65
N ASP A 79 -4.33 -11.59 -4.29
CA ASP A 79 -5.09 -10.42 -3.87
C ASP A 79 -6.32 -10.20 -4.75
N HIS A 80 -7.43 -9.78 -4.13
CA HIS A 80 -8.62 -9.30 -4.82
C HIS A 80 -8.47 -7.79 -5.07
N ILE A 81 -8.32 -7.40 -6.32
CA ILE A 81 -8.03 -6.01 -6.72
C ILE A 81 -9.09 -5.04 -6.17
N ASN A 82 -10.37 -5.40 -6.26
CA ASN A 82 -11.49 -4.63 -5.72
C ASN A 82 -11.73 -4.84 -4.21
N GLY A 83 -10.93 -5.71 -3.56
CA GLY A 83 -11.07 -6.05 -2.15
C GLY A 83 -12.31 -6.88 -1.79
N ILE A 84 -13.12 -7.35 -2.74
CA ILE A 84 -14.30 -8.17 -2.52
C ILE A 84 -13.89 -9.64 -2.56
N ARG A 85 -13.85 -10.31 -1.39
CA ARG A 85 -13.35 -11.69 -1.25
C ARG A 85 -14.24 -12.76 -1.89
N THR A 86 -15.45 -12.41 -2.27
CA THR A 86 -16.40 -13.29 -2.96
C THR A 86 -16.35 -13.16 -4.47
N ASP A 87 -15.69 -12.12 -5.00
CA ASP A 87 -15.52 -11.90 -6.43
C ASP A 87 -14.24 -12.58 -6.92
N ASN A 88 -14.37 -13.85 -7.32
CA ASN A 88 -13.26 -14.70 -7.76
C ASN A 88 -13.07 -14.71 -9.27
N ASN A 89 -13.54 -13.70 -9.99
CA ASN A 89 -13.30 -13.53 -11.39
C ASN A 89 -11.79 -13.31 -11.66
N VAL A 90 -11.25 -13.93 -12.70
CA VAL A 90 -9.81 -13.87 -13.02
C VAL A 90 -9.31 -12.45 -13.20
N CYS A 91 -10.10 -11.54 -13.77
CA CYS A 91 -9.72 -10.13 -13.97
C CYS A 91 -9.62 -9.34 -12.65
N ASN A 92 -10.22 -9.86 -11.57
CA ASN A 92 -10.15 -9.26 -10.23
C ASN A 92 -9.04 -9.86 -9.35
N LEU A 93 -8.29 -10.84 -9.84
CA LEU A 93 -7.25 -11.54 -9.08
C LEU A 93 -5.85 -11.21 -9.60
N ARG A 94 -4.88 -11.14 -8.70
CA ARG A 94 -3.47 -10.98 -9.04
C ARG A 94 -2.55 -11.66 -8.03
N TRP A 95 -1.40 -12.14 -8.49
CA TRP A 95 -0.33 -12.61 -7.61
C TRP A 95 0.42 -11.42 -7.01
N VAL A 96 0.65 -11.46 -5.71
CA VAL A 96 1.30 -10.38 -4.95
C VAL A 96 2.25 -10.94 -3.90
N THR A 97 3.24 -10.11 -3.54
CA THR A 97 4.00 -10.29 -2.31
C THR A 97 3.17 -9.80 -1.10
N ARG A 98 3.57 -10.16 0.11
CA ARG A 98 2.95 -9.67 1.35
C ARG A 98 2.93 -8.16 1.43
N THR A 99 4.03 -7.53 1.03
CA THR A 99 4.17 -6.06 1.03
C THR A 99 3.21 -5.41 0.03
N GLU A 100 3.13 -5.94 -1.19
CA GLU A 100 2.19 -5.45 -2.21
C GLU A 100 0.74 -5.59 -1.74
N ASN A 101 0.39 -6.72 -1.13
CA ASN A 101 -0.96 -6.97 -0.61
C ASN A 101 -1.33 -5.98 0.50
N ASN A 102 -0.43 -5.76 1.47
CA ASN A 102 -0.64 -4.76 2.52
C ASN A 102 -0.73 -3.33 1.98
N ASN A 103 -0.12 -3.05 0.83
CA ASN A 103 -0.13 -1.74 0.17
C ASN A 103 -1.34 -1.52 -0.75
N ASN A 104 -2.22 -2.51 -0.94
CA ASN A 104 -3.46 -2.30 -1.67
C ASN A 104 -4.27 -1.16 -1.03
N PRO A 105 -4.68 -0.12 -1.80
CA PRO A 105 -5.38 1.06 -1.26
C PRO A 105 -6.65 0.71 -0.47
N ILE A 106 -7.40 -0.31 -0.93
CA ILE A 106 -8.61 -0.78 -0.26
C ILE A 106 -8.29 -1.42 1.09
N THR A 107 -7.24 -2.24 1.13
CA THR A 107 -6.74 -2.86 2.36
C THR A 107 -6.24 -1.80 3.35
N LYS A 108 -5.47 -0.81 2.89
CA LYS A 108 -5.04 0.34 3.71
C LYS A 108 -6.22 1.14 4.26
N SER A 109 -7.21 1.44 3.42
CA SER A 109 -8.42 2.16 3.83
C SER A 109 -9.18 1.40 4.93
N ARG A 110 -9.33 0.08 4.81
CA ARG A 110 -9.97 -0.77 5.84
C ARG A 110 -9.20 -0.75 7.15
N PHE A 111 -7.88 -0.90 7.11
CA PHE A 111 -7.04 -0.82 8.31
C PHE A 111 -7.11 0.55 8.97
N SER A 112 -7.04 1.63 8.18
CA SER A 112 -7.18 2.99 8.68
C SER A 112 -8.54 3.21 9.36
N LYS A 113 -9.63 2.81 8.72
CA LYS A 113 -10.98 2.90 9.29
C LYS A 113 -11.12 2.09 10.58
N SER A 114 -10.59 0.86 10.63
CA SER A 114 -10.68 0.00 11.82
C SER A 114 -9.77 0.45 12.96
N ALA A 115 -8.71 1.20 12.68
CA ALA A 115 -7.82 1.78 13.68
C ALA A 115 -8.33 3.13 14.22
N LYS A 116 -9.11 3.86 13.39
CA LYS A 116 -9.64 5.18 13.76
C LYS A 116 -10.59 5.06 14.96
N GLY A 117 -10.34 5.85 15.99
CA GLY A 117 -11.16 5.88 17.21
C GLY A 117 -10.82 4.80 18.26
N LYS A 118 -9.88 3.89 18.00
CA LYS A 118 -9.41 2.96 19.03
C LYS A 118 -8.60 3.70 20.08
N VAL A 119 -9.16 3.83 21.25
CA VAL A 119 -8.46 4.41 22.41
C VAL A 119 -7.60 3.33 23.06
N ILE A 120 -6.28 3.54 23.06
CA ILE A 120 -5.36 2.68 23.80
C ILE A 120 -5.36 3.16 25.24
N ASN A 121 -5.64 2.28 26.21
CA ASN A 121 -5.65 2.65 27.62
C ASN A 121 -4.26 3.12 28.09
N ALA A 122 -4.25 3.89 29.18
CA ALA A 122 -3.03 4.53 29.71
C ALA A 122 -1.94 3.53 30.09
N GLU A 123 -2.33 2.38 30.66
CA GLU A 123 -1.41 1.33 31.06
C GLU A 123 -0.72 0.70 29.83
N THR A 124 -1.48 0.40 28.79
CA THR A 124 -0.93 -0.11 27.52
C THR A 124 0.02 0.90 26.87
N LYS A 125 -0.35 2.21 26.87
CA LYS A 125 0.55 3.28 26.40
C LYS A 125 1.85 3.33 27.20
N LYS A 126 1.76 3.24 28.53
CA LYS A 126 2.93 3.21 29.43
C LYS A 126 3.83 2.01 29.13
N ARG A 127 3.25 0.81 29.00
CA ARG A 127 4.00 -0.42 28.67
C ARG A 127 4.69 -0.32 27.30
N MET A 128 4.00 0.20 26.27
CA MET A 128 4.57 0.42 24.93
C MET A 128 5.72 1.45 24.97
N SER A 129 5.57 2.52 25.75
CA SER A 129 6.62 3.52 25.95
C SER A 129 7.84 2.90 26.63
N MET A 130 7.65 2.16 27.72
CA MET A 130 8.74 1.51 28.46
C MET A 130 9.48 0.47 27.61
N SER A 131 8.78 -0.28 26.75
CA SER A 131 9.42 -1.28 25.87
C SER A 131 10.30 -0.68 24.78
N ARG A 132 10.16 0.62 24.51
CA ARG A 132 10.93 1.35 23.48
C ARG A 132 11.84 2.44 24.05
N LYS A 133 11.99 2.51 25.36
CA LYS A 133 12.78 3.55 26.03
C LYS A 133 14.17 3.04 26.40
N GLY A 134 15.18 3.92 26.32
CA GLY A 134 16.56 3.58 26.69
C GLY A 134 17.13 2.48 25.80
N GLU A 135 17.83 1.54 26.41
CA GLU A 135 18.53 0.43 25.73
C GLU A 135 17.60 -0.48 24.90
N LYS A 136 16.32 -0.52 25.23
CA LYS A 136 15.31 -1.29 24.46
C LYS A 136 14.89 -0.62 23.15
N HIS A 137 15.30 0.63 22.95
CA HIS A 137 14.98 1.33 21.70
C HIS A 137 15.86 0.81 20.56
N PRO A 138 15.30 0.44 19.39
CA PRO A 138 16.09 -0.12 18.27
C PRO A 138 17.24 0.76 17.79
N MET A 139 17.15 2.08 18.02
CA MET A 139 18.16 3.08 17.67
C MET A 139 19.01 3.54 18.87
N TYR A 140 18.90 2.87 20.04
CA TYR A 140 19.73 3.23 21.20
C TYR A 140 21.22 3.12 20.85
N ASN A 141 21.97 4.16 21.15
CA ASN A 141 23.40 4.28 20.79
C ASN A 141 23.76 4.12 19.31
N LYS A 142 22.75 4.12 18.40
CA LYS A 142 22.96 4.08 16.97
C LYS A 142 22.76 5.45 16.36
N LYS A 143 23.61 5.82 15.40
CA LYS A 143 23.45 7.03 14.58
C LYS A 143 22.89 6.64 13.23
N HIS A 144 22.01 7.45 12.68
CA HIS A 144 21.60 7.29 11.27
C HIS A 144 22.82 7.41 10.36
N SER A 145 22.89 6.54 9.33
CA SER A 145 23.91 6.63 8.29
C SER A 145 23.85 8.00 7.57
N SER A 146 24.94 8.43 6.96
CA SER A 146 24.96 9.64 6.15
C SER A 146 23.90 9.63 5.04
N PHE A 147 23.71 8.48 4.40
CA PHE A 147 22.67 8.28 3.39
C PHE A 147 21.24 8.48 3.97
N SER A 148 20.94 7.88 5.14
CA SER A 148 19.64 8.06 5.80
C SER A 148 19.41 9.51 6.21
N LYS A 149 20.44 10.19 6.73
CA LYS A 149 20.37 11.62 7.10
C LYS A 149 20.10 12.50 5.86
N ARG A 150 20.78 12.23 4.74
CA ARG A 150 20.57 12.95 3.49
C ARG A 150 19.16 12.75 2.96
N LYS A 151 18.65 11.48 2.96
CA LYS A 151 17.28 11.17 2.52
C LYS A 151 16.24 11.89 3.39
N MET A 152 16.39 11.88 4.71
CA MET A 152 15.50 12.62 5.63
C MET A 152 15.56 14.12 5.37
N SER A 153 16.76 14.68 5.14
CA SER A 153 16.93 16.11 4.83
C SER A 153 16.16 16.49 3.57
N ILE A 154 16.33 15.73 2.47
CA ILE A 154 15.63 16.01 1.20
C ILE A 154 14.11 15.91 1.37
N THR A 155 13.61 14.86 2.07
CA THR A 155 12.17 14.65 2.26
C THR A 155 11.51 15.76 3.10
N HIS A 156 12.25 16.44 3.97
CA HIS A 156 11.76 17.52 4.84
C HIS A 156 12.18 18.92 4.35
N SER A 157 12.93 19.01 3.24
CA SER A 157 13.28 20.29 2.64
C SER A 157 12.06 20.95 2.00
N ILE A 158 11.88 22.22 2.26
CA ILE A 158 10.86 23.05 1.62
C ILE A 158 11.62 23.94 0.63
N PRO A 159 11.30 23.87 -0.68
CA PRO A 159 11.90 24.76 -1.66
C PRO A 159 11.65 26.23 -1.33
N VAL A 160 12.61 27.08 -1.61
CA VAL A 160 12.54 28.51 -1.35
C VAL A 160 12.79 29.25 -2.66
N VAL A 161 11.90 30.16 -3.00
CA VAL A 161 12.06 31.05 -4.15
C VAL A 161 12.48 32.42 -3.65
N GLN A 162 13.50 32.98 -4.27
CA GLN A 162 14.05 34.29 -3.95
C GLN A 162 13.57 35.34 -4.94
N PHE A 163 13.04 36.42 -4.41
CA PHE A 163 12.64 37.59 -5.18
C PHE A 163 13.43 38.83 -4.74
N GLY A 164 13.65 39.73 -5.66
CA GLY A 164 14.13 41.07 -5.33
C GLY A 164 13.03 41.91 -4.69
N LEU A 165 13.41 43.07 -4.10
CA LEU A 165 12.49 44.01 -3.46
C LEU A 165 11.36 44.53 -4.39
N GLN A 166 11.59 44.46 -5.70
CA GLN A 166 10.61 44.84 -6.74
C GLN A 166 9.83 43.63 -7.28
N MET A 167 9.80 42.49 -6.52
CA MET A 167 9.11 41.26 -6.89
C MET A 167 9.63 40.59 -8.19
N ASN A 168 10.82 40.93 -8.65
CA ASN A 168 11.47 40.22 -9.76
C ASN A 168 12.07 38.89 -9.26
N TYR A 169 11.81 37.82 -10.01
CA TYR A 169 12.40 36.49 -9.73
C TYR A 169 13.92 36.54 -9.85
N ILE A 170 14.57 35.89 -8.89
CA ILE A 170 16.06 35.79 -8.87
C ILE A 170 16.46 34.33 -9.00
N ALA A 171 16.07 33.46 -8.07
CA ALA A 171 16.48 32.07 -8.04
C ALA A 171 15.52 31.20 -7.26
N GLU A 172 15.61 29.87 -7.47
CA GLU A 172 14.95 28.82 -6.68
C GLU A 172 15.99 27.90 -6.06
N PHE A 173 15.78 27.53 -4.81
CA PHE A 173 16.68 26.69 -4.01
C PHE A 173 15.93 25.53 -3.37
N GLU A 174 16.62 24.40 -3.20
CA GLU A 174 16.04 23.20 -2.59
C GLU A 174 15.61 23.40 -1.12
N SER A 175 16.21 24.37 -0.42
CA SER A 175 15.88 24.65 1.00
C SER A 175 16.48 25.98 1.48
N ALA A 176 15.91 26.52 2.56
CA ALA A 176 16.46 27.70 3.25
C ALA A 176 17.90 27.51 3.72
N LYS A 177 18.35 26.27 3.94
CA LYS A 177 19.75 25.98 4.28
C LYS A 177 20.69 26.21 3.10
N VAL A 178 20.28 25.83 1.91
CA VAL A 178 21.07 26.09 0.68
C VAL A 178 21.17 27.58 0.44
N VAL A 179 20.05 28.31 0.51
CA VAL A 179 20.05 29.78 0.43
C VAL A 179 21.01 30.40 1.44
N SER A 180 20.98 29.93 2.69
CA SER A 180 21.84 30.44 3.76
C SER A 180 23.34 30.23 3.46
N LEU A 181 23.71 29.13 2.84
CA LEU A 181 25.11 28.85 2.46
C LEU A 181 25.60 29.76 1.32
N GLU A 182 24.72 30.01 0.34
CA GLU A 182 25.07 30.81 -0.84
C GLU A 182 25.01 32.31 -0.57
N THR A 183 24.04 32.77 0.22
CA THR A 183 23.81 34.20 0.46
C THR A 183 24.38 34.70 1.78
N GLN A 184 24.89 33.82 2.64
CA GLN A 184 25.31 34.10 4.02
C GLN A 184 24.24 34.70 4.91
N VAL A 185 22.97 34.69 4.49
CA VAL A 185 21.83 35.10 5.27
C VAL A 185 21.42 33.96 6.21
N ALA A 186 21.20 34.25 7.49
CA ALA A 186 20.82 33.22 8.46
C ALA A 186 19.55 32.46 8.06
N ALA A 187 19.60 31.12 8.05
CA ALA A 187 18.47 30.28 7.66
C ALA A 187 17.20 30.53 8.51
N SER A 188 17.35 30.94 9.75
CA SER A 188 16.24 31.37 10.62
C SER A 188 15.51 32.60 10.08
N SER A 189 16.24 33.56 9.52
CA SER A 189 15.67 34.77 8.91
C SER A 189 14.93 34.43 7.61
N ILE A 190 15.51 33.54 6.78
CA ILE A 190 14.88 33.05 5.56
C ILE A 190 13.58 32.30 5.88
N ASN A 191 13.61 31.37 6.85
CA ASN A 191 12.40 30.66 7.30
C ASN A 191 11.33 31.60 7.88
N ALA A 192 11.74 32.67 8.58
CA ALA A 192 10.78 33.66 9.08
C ALA A 192 10.12 34.44 7.94
N CYS A 193 10.84 34.68 6.84
CA CYS A 193 10.33 35.31 5.63
C CYS A 193 9.34 34.36 4.90
N THR A 194 9.72 33.11 4.66
CA THR A 194 8.84 32.10 4.01
C THR A 194 7.57 31.80 4.80
N LEU A 195 7.60 31.98 6.12
CA LEU A 195 6.42 31.84 7.02
C LEU A 195 5.61 33.15 7.16
N GLY A 196 5.96 34.20 6.42
CA GLY A 196 5.27 35.51 6.49
C GLY A 196 5.50 36.28 7.80
N LYS A 197 6.43 35.82 8.66
CA LYS A 197 6.76 36.51 9.92
C LYS A 197 7.67 37.71 9.73
N ARG A 198 8.36 37.79 8.59
CA ARG A 198 9.19 38.90 8.15
C ARG A 198 8.92 39.18 6.69
N LYS A 199 9.04 40.44 6.29
CA LYS A 199 8.86 40.84 4.88
C LYS A 199 10.08 40.52 4.01
N THR A 200 11.27 40.59 4.60
CA THR A 200 12.53 40.40 3.85
C THR A 200 13.57 39.66 4.69
N ALA A 201 14.49 38.99 4.03
CA ALA A 201 15.68 38.36 4.61
C ALA A 201 16.91 38.68 3.75
N GLY A 202 17.93 39.37 4.33
CA GLY A 202 19.16 39.75 3.61
C GLY A 202 18.96 40.69 2.40
N GLY A 203 17.88 41.51 2.43
CA GLY A 203 17.54 42.39 1.31
C GLY A 203 16.71 41.75 0.18
N TYR A 204 16.20 40.53 0.39
CA TYR A 204 15.35 39.79 -0.55
C TYR A 204 14.00 39.43 0.08
N ILE A 205 13.01 39.14 -0.76
CA ILE A 205 11.68 38.63 -0.39
C ILE A 205 11.61 37.14 -0.68
#